data_6e9f3bfd00cd25344d3145ed30518415
#
_entry.id   6e9f3bfd00cd25344d3145ed30518415
#
_cell.length_a   1.000
_cell.length_b   1.000
_cell.length_c   1.000
_cell.angle_alpha   90.00
_cell.angle_beta   90.00
_cell.angle_gamma   90.00
#
_symmetry.space_group_name_H-M   'P 1'
#
loop_
_entity.id
_entity.type
_entity.pdbx_description
1 polymer ?
#
loop_
_entity_poly.entity_id
_entity_poly.type
_entity_poly.pdbx_seq_one_letter_code
_entity_poly.pdbx_strand_id
1 'polypeptide(L)'
;ATGSKIRIWWRCPEGHSWQSPVASRTAWGHGCPVCAGKTIIMGENDLAHLQPEIAAQWDKRKNGRLKPSEVAVSSNRPAWWRCELGHSYRATVASRTQRKTGCPYCAGRKVLKGFNDLKTLCPDIAAQWHQELNGALTPEMVTPGSNKKVWWQCPEGHVWKSVIYPRTGAQHCGCPVCAGKVSASHMHRCRYFDELEQPAKQTVKW
;
A
#
# COMPACT_ATOMS: atom_id res chain seq x y z
N ALA A 1 41.76 10.24 25.30
CA ALA A 1 41.85 9.03 24.48
C ALA A 1 40.58 8.85 23.64
N THR A 2 40.68 8.40 22.40
CA THR A 2 39.58 8.23 21.44
C THR A 2 38.44 7.33 21.93
N GLY A 3 38.69 6.38 22.85
CA GLY A 3 37.71 5.47 23.46
C GLY A 3 37.08 5.95 24.76
N SER A 4 37.29 7.19 25.17
CA SER A 4 36.82 7.71 26.45
C SER A 4 35.29 7.74 26.54
N LYS A 5 34.77 7.25 27.68
CA LYS A 5 33.34 7.30 28.05
C LYS A 5 32.95 8.62 28.72
N ILE A 6 33.88 9.54 28.92
CA ILE A 6 33.61 10.87 29.52
C ILE A 6 32.65 11.60 28.58
N ARG A 7 31.55 12.13 29.13
CA ARG A 7 30.59 12.97 28.42
C ARG A 7 31.07 14.41 28.45
N ILE A 8 31.18 15.01 27.25
CA ILE A 8 31.51 16.42 27.08
C ILE A 8 30.46 17.09 26.20
N TRP A 9 30.46 18.43 26.25
CA TRP A 9 29.64 19.21 25.36
C TRP A 9 30.25 19.30 23.96
N TRP A 10 29.39 19.12 22.96
CA TRP A 10 29.71 19.26 21.56
C TRP A 10 28.83 20.32 20.92
N ARG A 11 29.33 21.03 19.93
CA ARG A 11 28.59 21.96 19.09
C ARG A 11 28.77 21.61 17.63
N CYS A 12 27.68 21.55 16.82
CA CYS A 12 27.76 21.36 15.38
C CYS A 12 27.85 22.70 14.64
N PRO A 13 28.17 22.71 13.32
CA PRO A 13 28.16 23.93 12.49
C PRO A 13 26.84 24.69 12.51
N GLU A 14 25.71 23.94 12.61
CA GLU A 14 24.35 24.51 12.69
C GLU A 14 24.02 25.12 14.08
N GLY A 15 24.98 25.16 15.00
CA GLY A 15 24.82 25.77 16.31
C GLY A 15 24.25 24.88 17.41
N HIS A 16 23.77 23.65 17.11
CA HIS A 16 23.20 22.78 18.14
C HIS A 16 24.27 22.30 19.12
N SER A 17 23.93 22.33 20.41
CA SER A 17 24.80 21.88 21.50
C SER A 17 24.19 20.65 22.17
N TRP A 18 25.02 19.62 22.41
CA TRP A 18 24.59 18.38 23.08
C TRP A 18 25.72 17.72 23.86
N GLN A 19 25.37 16.84 24.79
CA GLN A 19 26.33 16.04 25.54
C GLN A 19 26.41 14.62 24.96
N SER A 20 27.62 14.16 24.64
CA SER A 20 27.86 12.74 24.33
C SER A 20 29.25 12.29 24.76
N PRO A 21 29.46 10.95 24.94
CA PRO A 21 30.78 10.40 25.19
C PRO A 21 31.76 10.75 24.06
N VAL A 22 33.01 10.96 24.39
CA VAL A 22 34.07 11.18 23.38
C VAL A 22 34.11 10.03 22.38
N ALA A 23 34.05 8.79 22.86
CA ALA A 23 34.01 7.60 22.02
C ALA A 23 32.90 7.62 20.96
N SER A 24 31.73 8.18 21.26
CA SER A 24 30.60 8.27 20.32
C SER A 24 30.93 9.10 19.09
N ARG A 25 31.75 10.12 19.23
CA ARG A 25 32.19 10.97 18.13
C ARG A 25 33.43 10.41 17.41
N THR A 26 34.40 9.92 18.17
CA THR A 26 35.71 9.58 17.65
C THR A 26 35.85 8.14 17.18
N ALA A 27 35.18 7.20 17.85
CA ALA A 27 35.22 5.77 17.49
C ALA A 27 34.01 5.33 16.64
N TRP A 28 32.83 5.90 16.90
CA TRP A 28 31.57 5.47 16.24
C TRP A 28 31.03 6.50 15.24
N GLY A 29 31.68 7.65 15.08
CA GLY A 29 31.31 8.66 14.08
C GLY A 29 29.93 9.29 14.30
N HIS A 30 29.34 9.22 15.50
CA HIS A 30 28.02 9.80 15.75
C HIS A 30 28.06 11.30 15.68
N GLY A 31 27.21 11.89 14.82
CA GLY A 31 27.05 13.33 14.66
C GLY A 31 26.08 13.97 15.67
N CYS A 32 25.66 15.18 15.35
CA CYS A 32 24.66 15.92 16.10
C CYS A 32 23.30 15.17 16.09
N PRO A 33 22.69 14.89 17.26
CA PRO A 33 21.40 14.20 17.31
C PRO A 33 20.23 15.01 16.73
N VAL A 34 20.33 16.36 16.75
CA VAL A 34 19.33 17.25 16.16
C VAL A 34 19.42 17.19 14.64
N CYS A 35 20.61 17.38 14.05
CA CYS A 35 20.82 17.28 12.59
C CYS A 35 20.47 15.88 12.08
N ALA A 36 20.69 14.84 12.88
CA ALA A 36 20.32 13.47 12.55
C ALA A 36 18.83 13.14 12.77
N GLY A 37 18.01 14.10 13.20
CA GLY A 37 16.58 13.91 13.48
C GLY A 37 16.27 12.96 14.64
N LYS A 38 17.26 12.69 15.52
CA LYS A 38 17.06 11.85 16.73
C LYS A 38 16.48 12.66 17.89
N THR A 39 16.79 13.93 17.94
CA THR A 39 16.24 14.90 18.91
C THR A 39 15.44 15.92 18.13
N ILE A 40 14.19 16.14 18.51
CA ILE A 40 13.29 17.09 17.86
C ILE A 40 13.36 18.42 18.61
N ILE A 41 13.58 19.48 17.85
CA ILE A 41 13.40 20.88 18.28
C ILE A 41 12.20 21.41 17.50
N MET A 42 11.09 21.67 18.20
CA MET A 42 9.88 22.18 17.59
C MET A 42 10.13 23.52 16.92
N GLY A 43 9.64 23.66 15.67
CA GLY A 43 9.87 24.86 14.86
C GLY A 43 11.22 24.93 14.15
N GLU A 44 12.03 23.86 14.24
CA GLU A 44 13.35 23.80 13.61
C GLU A 44 13.52 22.57 12.71
N ASN A 45 13.44 21.35 13.28
CA ASN A 45 13.70 20.12 12.56
C ASN A 45 12.52 19.13 12.58
N ASP A 46 11.36 19.58 12.99
CA ASP A 46 10.12 18.79 13.02
C ASP A 46 9.42 18.75 11.65
N LEU A 47 8.46 17.85 11.52
CA LEU A 47 7.69 17.66 10.28
C LEU A 47 6.83 18.89 9.93
N ALA A 48 6.23 19.55 10.94
CA ALA A 48 5.35 20.69 10.70
C ALA A 48 6.12 21.89 10.11
N HIS A 49 7.37 22.08 10.56
CA HIS A 49 8.24 23.15 10.06
C HIS A 49 8.85 22.82 8.70
N LEU A 50 9.44 21.63 8.55
CA LEU A 50 10.20 21.26 7.35
C LEU A 50 9.33 20.87 6.15
N GLN A 51 8.12 20.33 6.39
CA GLN A 51 7.22 19.87 5.33
C GLN A 51 5.76 20.17 5.69
N PRO A 52 5.36 21.45 5.73
CA PRO A 52 4.02 21.88 6.16
C PRO A 52 2.89 21.29 5.30
N GLU A 53 3.11 21.12 3.99
CA GLU A 53 2.12 20.52 3.08
C GLU A 53 1.81 19.05 3.44
N ILE A 54 2.83 18.29 3.81
CA ILE A 54 2.64 16.92 4.27
C ILE A 54 2.03 16.91 5.67
N ALA A 55 2.47 17.81 6.56
CA ALA A 55 1.90 17.95 7.89
C ALA A 55 0.42 18.34 7.86
N ALA A 56 -0.04 19.09 6.85
CA ALA A 56 -1.45 19.43 6.66
C ALA A 56 -2.33 18.20 6.43
N GLN A 57 -1.77 17.11 5.89
CA GLN A 57 -2.46 15.83 5.69
C GLN A 57 -2.49 14.94 6.95
N TRP A 58 -2.06 15.45 8.09
CA TRP A 58 -2.07 14.72 9.35
C TRP A 58 -3.49 14.50 9.87
N ASP A 59 -3.90 13.24 10.06
CA ASP A 59 -5.21 12.95 10.65
C ASP A 59 -5.19 13.16 12.15
N LYS A 60 -5.49 14.41 12.58
CA LYS A 60 -5.47 14.82 13.99
C LYS A 60 -6.33 13.93 14.87
N ARG A 61 -7.50 13.48 14.36
CA ARG A 61 -8.43 12.65 15.11
C ARG A 61 -7.86 11.27 15.42
N LYS A 62 -7.25 10.61 14.42
CA LYS A 62 -6.72 9.25 14.56
C LYS A 62 -5.34 9.18 15.19
N ASN A 63 -4.56 10.26 15.12
CA ASN A 63 -3.26 10.34 15.80
C ASN A 63 -3.37 10.77 17.27
N GLY A 64 -4.54 11.21 17.72
CA GLY A 64 -4.78 11.60 19.10
C GLY A 64 -3.88 12.76 19.56
N ARG A 65 -3.06 12.53 20.58
CA ARG A 65 -2.17 13.56 21.13
C ARG A 65 -0.93 13.83 20.31
N LEU A 66 -0.54 12.89 19.41
CA LEU A 66 0.68 13.05 18.61
C LEU A 66 0.51 14.14 17.55
N LYS A 67 1.45 15.08 17.52
CA LYS A 67 1.46 16.23 16.60
C LYS A 67 2.59 16.12 15.58
N PRO A 68 2.44 16.73 14.39
CA PRO A 68 3.53 16.80 13.39
C PRO A 68 4.78 17.51 13.91
N SER A 69 4.62 18.47 14.85
CA SER A 69 5.74 19.18 15.49
C SER A 69 6.56 18.32 16.46
N GLU A 70 6.11 17.10 16.74
CA GLU A 70 6.78 16.17 17.67
C GLU A 70 7.48 15.01 16.94
N VAL A 71 7.52 15.04 15.61
CA VAL A 71 8.13 13.97 14.80
C VAL A 71 9.11 14.52 13.77
N ALA A 72 10.25 13.85 13.62
CA ALA A 72 11.21 14.16 12.56
C ALA A 72 10.71 13.67 11.19
N VAL A 73 11.10 14.35 10.10
CA VAL A 73 10.80 13.96 8.73
C VAL A 73 11.32 12.56 8.37
N SER A 74 12.39 12.11 8.98
CA SER A 74 13.00 10.77 8.77
C SER A 74 12.42 9.68 9.69
N SER A 75 11.41 10.00 10.49
CA SER A 75 10.86 9.08 11.50
C SER A 75 10.17 7.87 10.84
N ASN A 76 10.53 6.67 11.29
CA ASN A 76 9.83 5.43 10.95
C ASN A 76 8.55 5.22 11.76
N ARG A 77 8.19 6.18 12.63
CA ARG A 77 6.95 6.12 13.42
C ARG A 77 5.74 6.09 12.48
N PRO A 78 4.83 5.11 12.61
CA PRO A 78 3.60 5.08 11.84
C PRO A 78 2.64 6.16 12.35
N ALA A 79 2.01 6.87 11.42
CA ALA A 79 1.01 7.87 11.69
C ALA A 79 -0.19 7.70 10.74
N TRP A 80 -1.31 8.32 11.10
CA TRP A 80 -2.50 8.39 10.27
C TRP A 80 -2.49 9.68 9.45
N TRP A 81 -2.85 9.53 8.20
CA TRP A 81 -2.86 10.59 7.20
C TRP A 81 -4.23 10.68 6.55
N ARG A 82 -4.64 11.86 6.15
CA ARG A 82 -5.87 12.10 5.39
C ARG A 82 -5.52 12.79 4.08
N CYS A 83 -5.85 12.17 2.95
CA CYS A 83 -5.65 12.80 1.65
C CYS A 83 -6.77 13.82 1.34
N GLU A 84 -6.61 14.58 0.26
CA GLU A 84 -7.58 15.59 -0.21
C GLU A 84 -8.97 15.03 -0.45
N LEU A 85 -9.06 13.76 -0.92
CA LEU A 85 -10.33 13.05 -1.09
C LEU A 85 -10.91 12.50 0.23
N GLY A 86 -10.32 12.83 1.38
CA GLY A 86 -10.81 12.43 2.69
C GLY A 86 -10.43 11.01 3.15
N HIS A 87 -9.71 10.22 2.34
CA HIS A 87 -9.31 8.87 2.74
C HIS A 87 -8.30 8.90 3.87
N SER A 88 -8.61 8.19 4.96
CA SER A 88 -7.72 8.06 6.10
C SER A 88 -6.93 6.75 6.01
N TYR A 89 -5.59 6.83 6.07
CA TYR A 89 -4.70 5.69 5.92
C TYR A 89 -3.48 5.80 6.84
N ARG A 90 -2.83 4.67 7.09
CA ARG A 90 -1.65 4.60 7.95
C ARG A 90 -0.39 4.41 7.11
N ALA A 91 0.62 5.26 7.37
CA ALA A 91 1.95 5.15 6.76
C ALA A 91 2.99 5.72 7.72
N THR A 92 4.26 5.33 7.58
CA THR A 92 5.34 5.94 8.37
C THR A 92 5.61 7.36 7.89
N VAL A 93 6.09 8.22 8.78
CA VAL A 93 6.46 9.59 8.42
C VAL A 93 7.47 9.58 7.29
N ALA A 94 8.57 8.80 7.40
CA ALA A 94 9.59 8.67 6.36
C ALA A 94 9.04 8.20 5.00
N SER A 95 8.02 7.33 4.98
CA SER A 95 7.39 6.94 3.72
C SER A 95 6.68 8.09 3.03
N ARG A 96 6.09 8.99 3.81
CA ARG A 96 5.40 10.17 3.28
C ARG A 96 6.37 11.24 2.81
N THR A 97 7.40 11.48 3.60
CA THR A 97 8.36 12.59 3.41
C THR A 97 9.47 12.26 2.41
N GLN A 98 10.18 11.15 2.63
CA GLN A 98 11.35 10.77 1.84
C GLN A 98 10.97 9.99 0.58
N ARG A 99 10.07 9.01 0.69
CA ARG A 99 9.61 8.18 -0.44
C ARG A 99 8.44 8.81 -1.20
N LYS A 100 7.91 9.94 -0.73
CA LYS A 100 6.77 10.65 -1.33
C LYS A 100 5.55 9.76 -1.63
N THR A 101 5.33 8.72 -0.79
CA THR A 101 4.20 7.82 -1.00
C THR A 101 2.89 8.54 -0.69
N GLY A 102 1.93 8.48 -1.63
CA GLY A 102 0.60 9.05 -1.45
C GLY A 102 -0.40 8.09 -0.79
N CYS A 103 -1.67 8.46 -0.86
CA CYS A 103 -2.77 7.64 -0.40
C CYS A 103 -2.81 6.30 -1.16
N PRO A 104 -2.80 5.14 -0.48
CA PRO A 104 -2.82 3.83 -1.13
C PRO A 104 -4.13 3.53 -1.87
N TYR A 105 -5.23 4.16 -1.46
CA TYR A 105 -6.53 4.02 -2.13
C TYR A 105 -6.56 4.81 -3.43
N CYS A 106 -6.14 6.09 -3.42
CA CYS A 106 -6.03 6.91 -4.63
C CYS A 106 -5.04 6.32 -5.63
N ALA A 107 -3.97 5.68 -5.15
CA ALA A 107 -2.97 5.02 -5.99
C ALA A 107 -3.37 3.60 -6.44
N GLY A 108 -4.59 3.13 -6.14
CA GLY A 108 -5.06 1.79 -6.50
C GLY A 108 -4.32 0.61 -5.83
N ARG A 109 -3.42 0.89 -4.86
CA ARG A 109 -2.63 -0.15 -4.16
C ARG A 109 -3.43 -0.90 -3.10
N LYS A 110 -4.48 -0.28 -2.58
CA LYS A 110 -5.45 -0.89 -1.66
C LYS A 110 -6.85 -0.65 -2.18
N VAL A 111 -7.71 -1.64 -2.05
CA VAL A 111 -9.12 -1.50 -2.40
C VAL A 111 -9.85 -0.74 -1.29
N LEU A 112 -10.75 0.12 -1.71
CA LEU A 112 -11.73 0.79 -0.87
C LEU A 112 -13.10 0.65 -1.54
N LYS A 113 -13.98 -0.12 -0.91
CA LYS A 113 -15.35 -0.36 -1.39
C LYS A 113 -16.09 0.96 -1.61
N GLY A 114 -16.76 1.07 -2.76
CA GLY A 114 -17.48 2.28 -3.16
C GLY A 114 -16.60 3.41 -3.70
N PHE A 115 -15.29 3.17 -3.88
CA PHE A 115 -14.38 4.18 -4.43
C PHE A 115 -13.54 3.66 -5.60
N ASN A 116 -12.71 2.62 -5.38
CA ASN A 116 -11.77 2.13 -6.38
C ASN A 116 -11.87 0.62 -6.60
N ASP A 117 -12.94 0.03 -6.11
CA ASP A 117 -13.24 -1.39 -6.33
C ASP A 117 -13.78 -1.64 -7.75
N LEU A 118 -13.69 -2.90 -8.19
CA LEU A 118 -14.10 -3.32 -9.53
C LEU A 118 -15.57 -3.06 -9.80
N LYS A 119 -16.45 -3.30 -8.81
CA LYS A 119 -17.88 -3.12 -8.96
C LYS A 119 -18.24 -1.65 -9.20
N THR A 120 -17.57 -0.74 -8.50
CA THR A 120 -17.80 0.70 -8.60
C THR A 120 -17.26 1.28 -9.89
N LEU A 121 -16.04 0.89 -10.32
CA LEU A 121 -15.38 1.48 -11.48
C LEU A 121 -15.69 0.78 -12.80
N CYS A 122 -16.04 -0.49 -12.78
CA CYS A 122 -16.29 -1.31 -13.97
C CYS A 122 -17.52 -2.21 -13.75
N PRO A 123 -18.73 -1.65 -13.59
CA PRO A 123 -19.93 -2.42 -13.25
C PRO A 123 -20.28 -3.47 -14.29
N ASP A 124 -20.10 -3.19 -15.59
CA ASP A 124 -20.39 -4.14 -16.67
C ASP A 124 -19.47 -5.36 -16.63
N ILE A 125 -18.21 -5.17 -16.27
CA ILE A 125 -17.25 -6.27 -16.09
C ILE A 125 -17.55 -7.02 -14.79
N ALA A 126 -17.90 -6.31 -13.72
CA ALA A 126 -18.27 -6.89 -12.45
C ALA A 126 -19.54 -7.74 -12.54
N ALA A 127 -20.49 -7.40 -13.44
CA ALA A 127 -21.69 -8.21 -13.70
C ALA A 127 -21.37 -9.60 -14.28
N GLN A 128 -20.19 -9.78 -14.88
CA GLN A 128 -19.72 -11.06 -15.40
C GLN A 128 -18.94 -11.89 -14.36
N TRP A 129 -18.95 -11.48 -13.11
CA TRP A 129 -18.28 -12.19 -12.00
C TRP A 129 -19.03 -13.47 -11.65
N HIS A 130 -18.33 -14.62 -11.72
CA HIS A 130 -18.95 -15.89 -11.32
C HIS A 130 -18.93 -16.03 -9.81
N GLN A 131 -20.07 -15.80 -9.16
CA GLN A 131 -20.15 -15.69 -7.70
C GLN A 131 -19.72 -17.00 -6.99
N GLU A 132 -20.24 -18.13 -7.41
CA GLU A 132 -19.98 -19.41 -6.75
C GLU A 132 -18.54 -19.87 -6.85
N LEU A 133 -17.94 -19.81 -8.05
CA LEU A 133 -16.56 -20.26 -8.29
C LEU A 133 -15.50 -19.35 -7.67
N ASN A 134 -15.83 -18.10 -7.39
CA ASN A 134 -14.95 -17.18 -6.68
C ASN A 134 -15.12 -17.21 -5.15
N GLY A 135 -16.10 -17.97 -4.65
CA GLY A 135 -16.34 -18.15 -3.22
C GLY A 135 -16.57 -16.83 -2.49
N ALA A 136 -15.81 -16.59 -1.43
CA ALA A 136 -15.93 -15.37 -0.62
C ALA A 136 -15.36 -14.11 -1.29
N LEU A 137 -14.62 -14.23 -2.42
CA LEU A 137 -14.05 -13.08 -3.11
C LEU A 137 -15.14 -12.43 -3.98
N THR A 138 -15.33 -11.10 -3.76
CA THR A 138 -16.33 -10.31 -4.49
C THR A 138 -15.67 -9.22 -5.31
N PRO A 139 -16.36 -8.63 -6.33
CA PRO A 139 -15.85 -7.51 -7.11
C PRO A 139 -15.55 -6.26 -6.26
N GLU A 140 -16.18 -6.13 -5.09
CA GLU A 140 -15.97 -5.03 -4.15
C GLU A 140 -14.64 -5.17 -3.37
N MET A 141 -13.99 -6.35 -3.42
CA MET A 141 -12.74 -6.66 -2.72
C MET A 141 -11.49 -6.57 -3.60
N VAL A 142 -11.65 -6.17 -4.85
CA VAL A 142 -10.57 -6.09 -5.82
C VAL A 142 -10.60 -4.77 -6.58
N THR A 143 -9.44 -4.29 -7.01
CA THR A 143 -9.36 -3.12 -7.90
C THR A 143 -9.33 -3.57 -9.36
N PRO A 144 -9.71 -2.71 -10.33
CA PRO A 144 -9.59 -3.00 -11.75
C PRO A 144 -8.17 -3.40 -12.19
N GLY A 145 -7.14 -2.79 -11.59
CA GLY A 145 -5.72 -3.10 -11.85
C GLY A 145 -5.18 -4.37 -11.18
N SER A 146 -6.06 -5.20 -10.60
CA SER A 146 -5.63 -6.39 -9.85
C SER A 146 -5.12 -7.50 -10.78
N ASN A 147 -3.98 -8.13 -10.40
CA ASN A 147 -3.43 -9.32 -11.08
C ASN A 147 -4.04 -10.64 -10.57
N LYS A 148 -5.09 -10.59 -9.76
CA LYS A 148 -5.79 -11.81 -9.32
C LYS A 148 -6.47 -12.50 -10.49
N LYS A 149 -6.33 -13.83 -10.57
CA LYS A 149 -7.13 -14.68 -11.46
C LYS A 149 -8.45 -15.01 -10.79
N VAL A 150 -9.54 -14.78 -11.50
CA VAL A 150 -10.90 -15.02 -11.02
C VAL A 150 -11.75 -15.66 -12.12
N TRP A 151 -12.85 -16.28 -11.72
CA TRP A 151 -13.82 -16.88 -12.62
C TRP A 151 -14.81 -15.82 -13.10
N TRP A 152 -15.13 -15.91 -14.39
CA TRP A 152 -16.05 -15.03 -15.09
C TRP A 152 -17.12 -15.84 -15.80
N GLN A 153 -18.29 -15.26 -15.99
CA GLN A 153 -19.37 -15.79 -16.82
C GLN A 153 -19.87 -14.71 -17.76
N CYS A 154 -19.87 -14.97 -19.07
CA CYS A 154 -20.43 -14.02 -20.03
C CYS A 154 -21.96 -14.16 -20.12
N PRO A 155 -22.69 -13.22 -20.75
CA PRO A 155 -24.15 -13.32 -20.95
C PRO A 155 -24.57 -14.59 -21.68
N GLU A 156 -23.72 -15.15 -22.59
CA GLU A 156 -23.95 -16.41 -23.32
C GLU A 156 -23.72 -17.66 -22.44
N GLY A 157 -23.44 -17.49 -21.15
CA GLY A 157 -23.26 -18.60 -20.20
C GLY A 157 -21.85 -19.23 -20.20
N HIS A 158 -20.91 -18.80 -21.05
CA HIS A 158 -19.54 -19.35 -21.04
C HIS A 158 -18.81 -18.95 -19.75
N VAL A 159 -18.17 -19.92 -19.12
CA VAL A 159 -17.39 -19.73 -17.88
C VAL A 159 -15.91 -19.88 -18.16
N TRP A 160 -15.08 -18.98 -17.67
CA TRP A 160 -13.62 -19.03 -17.84
C TRP A 160 -12.90 -18.36 -16.68
N LYS A 161 -11.62 -18.64 -16.52
CA LYS A 161 -10.76 -18.06 -15.49
C LYS A 161 -9.71 -17.15 -16.14
N SER A 162 -9.69 -15.89 -15.76
CA SER A 162 -8.67 -14.96 -16.23
C SER A 162 -8.32 -13.89 -15.20
N VAL A 163 -7.18 -13.22 -15.42
CA VAL A 163 -6.73 -12.08 -14.61
C VAL A 163 -7.68 -10.89 -14.81
N ILE A 164 -7.89 -10.09 -13.76
CA ILE A 164 -8.78 -8.92 -13.79
C ILE A 164 -8.22 -7.83 -14.71
N TYR A 165 -6.95 -7.44 -14.54
CA TYR A 165 -6.33 -6.31 -15.23
C TYR A 165 -6.50 -6.32 -16.77
N PRO A 166 -6.28 -7.44 -17.52
CA PRO A 166 -6.46 -7.44 -18.98
C PRO A 166 -7.89 -7.20 -19.44
N ARG A 167 -8.87 -7.39 -18.56
CA ARG A 167 -10.28 -7.14 -18.86
C ARG A 167 -10.66 -5.68 -18.68
N THR A 168 -10.06 -5.01 -17.74
CA THR A 168 -10.36 -3.63 -17.34
C THR A 168 -9.41 -2.61 -17.96
N GLY A 169 -8.22 -3.04 -18.36
CA GLY A 169 -7.22 -2.21 -19.02
C GLY A 169 -7.47 -2.05 -20.53
N ALA A 170 -6.53 -1.42 -21.21
CA ALA A 170 -6.64 -1.09 -22.65
C ALA A 170 -6.91 -2.29 -23.57
N GLN A 171 -6.59 -3.51 -23.14
CA GLN A 171 -6.78 -4.73 -23.94
C GLN A 171 -8.26 -5.17 -24.01
N HIS A 172 -9.10 -4.78 -23.06
CA HIS A 172 -10.52 -5.14 -22.93
C HIS A 172 -10.82 -6.61 -23.28
N CYS A 173 -10.00 -7.55 -22.75
CA CYS A 173 -10.14 -8.97 -23.06
C CYS A 173 -11.51 -9.49 -22.59
N GLY A 174 -12.32 -9.97 -23.52
CA GLY A 174 -13.63 -10.57 -23.27
C GLY A 174 -13.59 -12.10 -23.08
N CYS A 175 -14.76 -12.72 -23.24
CA CYS A 175 -14.89 -14.17 -23.26
C CYS A 175 -14.10 -14.76 -24.44
N PRO A 176 -13.21 -15.75 -24.20
CA PRO A 176 -12.39 -16.34 -25.26
C PRO A 176 -13.21 -17.16 -26.26
N VAL A 177 -14.36 -17.71 -25.84
CA VAL A 177 -15.29 -18.44 -26.73
C VAL A 177 -16.02 -17.46 -27.64
N CYS A 178 -16.64 -16.41 -27.10
CA CYS A 178 -17.32 -15.38 -27.89
C CYS A 178 -16.36 -14.66 -28.84
N ALA A 179 -15.09 -14.55 -28.48
CA ALA A 179 -14.04 -13.99 -29.33
C ALA A 179 -13.47 -14.96 -30.37
N GLY A 180 -14.01 -16.18 -30.51
CA GLY A 180 -13.54 -17.19 -31.45
C GLY A 180 -12.14 -17.76 -31.17
N LYS A 181 -11.54 -17.46 -30.02
CA LYS A 181 -10.21 -17.93 -29.63
C LYS A 181 -10.22 -19.38 -29.13
N VAL A 182 -11.36 -19.83 -28.61
CA VAL A 182 -11.58 -21.20 -28.13
C VAL A 182 -12.91 -21.66 -28.66
N SER A 183 -12.92 -22.84 -29.31
CA SER A 183 -14.16 -23.46 -29.79
C SER A 183 -14.99 -23.98 -28.63
N ALA A 184 -16.31 -23.79 -28.68
CA ALA A 184 -17.23 -24.33 -27.67
C ALA A 184 -17.13 -25.87 -27.55
N SER A 185 -16.83 -26.57 -28.65
CA SER A 185 -16.61 -28.02 -28.65
C SER A 185 -15.30 -28.47 -28.01
N HIS A 186 -14.35 -27.54 -27.81
CA HIS A 186 -13.08 -27.79 -27.15
C HIS A 186 -13.05 -27.28 -25.71
N MET A 187 -14.19 -26.83 -25.16
CA MET A 187 -14.29 -26.36 -23.78
C MET A 187 -13.80 -27.40 -22.75
N HIS A 188 -14.09 -28.68 -22.99
CA HIS A 188 -13.61 -29.80 -22.16
C HIS A 188 -12.09 -30.04 -22.22
N ARG A 189 -11.38 -29.44 -23.20
CA ARG A 189 -9.92 -29.53 -23.32
C ARG A 189 -9.22 -28.21 -23.00
N CYS A 190 -10.00 -27.19 -22.64
CA CYS A 190 -9.43 -25.90 -22.27
C CYS A 190 -8.90 -25.98 -20.83
N ARG A 191 -7.64 -25.62 -20.65
CA ARG A 191 -6.91 -25.53 -19.35
C ARG A 191 -7.72 -24.89 -18.20
N TYR A 192 -8.77 -24.16 -18.53
CA TYR A 192 -9.65 -23.47 -17.59
C TYR A 192 -10.84 -24.33 -17.15
N PHE A 193 -11.16 -25.42 -17.85
CA PHE A 193 -12.30 -26.34 -17.52
C PHE A 193 -11.84 -27.61 -16.80
N ASP A 194 -10.59 -28.04 -17.01
CA ASP A 194 -10.03 -29.19 -16.28
C ASP A 194 -10.03 -28.97 -14.76
N GLU A 195 -10.03 -27.70 -14.32
CA GLU A 195 -10.14 -27.34 -12.90
C GLU A 195 -11.58 -27.46 -12.36
N LEU A 196 -12.62 -27.43 -13.20
CA LEU A 196 -14.03 -27.55 -12.80
C LEU A 196 -14.47 -29.02 -12.63
N GLU A 197 -13.85 -29.94 -13.36
CA GLU A 197 -14.18 -31.37 -13.30
C GLU A 197 -13.41 -32.13 -12.21
N GLN A 198 -12.44 -31.51 -11.54
CA GLN A 198 -11.79 -32.13 -10.40
C GLN A 198 -12.63 -31.88 -9.13
N PRO A 199 -13.34 -32.91 -8.60
CA PRO A 199 -13.92 -32.82 -7.27
C PRO A 199 -12.77 -32.48 -6.31
N ALA A 200 -13.01 -31.54 -5.41
CA ALA A 200 -12.06 -31.17 -4.37
C ALA A 200 -11.48 -32.47 -3.76
N LYS A 201 -10.20 -32.73 -3.97
CA LYS A 201 -9.52 -33.86 -3.33
C LYS A 201 -9.64 -33.62 -1.83
N GLN A 202 -10.61 -34.33 -1.22
CA GLN A 202 -10.68 -34.44 0.22
C GLN A 202 -9.36 -35.07 0.68
N THR A 203 -8.49 -34.26 1.23
CA THR A 203 -7.34 -34.73 2.00
C THR A 203 -7.89 -35.37 3.27
N VAL A 204 -8.22 -36.66 3.18
CA VAL A 204 -8.39 -37.49 4.36
C VAL A 204 -7.02 -37.63 4.99
N LYS A 205 -6.77 -36.89 6.07
CA LYS A 205 -5.63 -37.14 6.96
C LYS A 205 -5.99 -38.43 7.77
N TRP A 206 -5.19 -39.44 7.58
CA TRP A 206 -5.09 -40.59 8.48
C TRP A 206 -4.28 -40.21 9.71
#